data_15b6b92e114bd74db056fdfacf6ff302
#
_entry.id   15b6b92e114bd74db056fdfacf6ff302
#
_cell.length_a   1.000
_cell.length_b   1.000
_cell.length_c   1.000
_cell.angle_alpha   90.00
_cell.angle_beta   90.00
_cell.angle_gamma   90.00
#
_symmetry.space_group_name_H-M   'P 1'
#
loop_
_entity.id
_entity.type
_entity.pdbx_description
1 polymer ?
#
loop_
_entity_poly.entity_id
_entity_poly.type
_entity_poly.pdbx_seq_one_letter_code
_entity_poly.pdbx_strand_id
1 'polypeptide(L)'
;GDFFLGFISAVAFATILAVVSGLTLAGASAISHDLYASVFKKGNADSMTEMKVSRMATVALGVISILMGIAFEQQNIAFVVGLAFAIAASANFPILFLSMYWKKLTTRGAVIGGSLGLATAVLLVILGPIVWVQILGNETAIFPYKYPALFSVTVSFVSIWFFSITDSSHNAELEREAFEAQYVRSQTGIGAEGASEH
;
A
#
# COMPACT_ATOMS: atom_id res chain seq x y z
N GLY A 1 -18.83 34.45 -14.17
CA GLY A 1 -19.55 34.48 -13.15
C GLY A 1 -19.77 33.37 -12.14
N ASP A 2 -20.55 33.73 -11.15
CA ASP A 2 -20.80 32.90 -9.94
C ASP A 2 -21.46 31.58 -10.25
N PHE A 3 -22.34 31.52 -11.28
CA PHE A 3 -22.97 30.28 -11.73
C PHE A 3 -21.95 29.26 -12.21
N PHE A 4 -20.96 29.68 -13.01
CA PHE A 4 -19.93 28.79 -13.52
C PHE A 4 -18.97 28.32 -12.40
N LEU A 5 -18.64 29.20 -11.47
CA LEU A 5 -17.88 28.88 -10.28
C LEU A 5 -18.60 27.82 -9.40
N GLY A 6 -19.92 28.05 -9.18
CA GLY A 6 -20.73 27.09 -8.44
C GLY A 6 -20.84 25.74 -9.10
N PHE A 7 -20.99 25.71 -10.42
CA PHE A 7 -21.02 24.47 -11.20
C PHE A 7 -19.69 23.68 -11.10
N ILE A 8 -18.55 24.35 -11.32
CA ILE A 8 -17.23 23.69 -11.21
C ILE A 8 -16.98 23.20 -9.78
N SER A 9 -17.34 24.00 -8.77
CA SER A 9 -17.20 23.60 -7.37
C SER A 9 -18.04 22.39 -7.03
N ALA A 10 -19.27 22.30 -7.52
CA ALA A 10 -20.14 21.15 -7.31
C ALA A 10 -19.59 19.88 -7.96
N VAL A 11 -19.08 19.98 -9.21
CA VAL A 11 -18.45 18.85 -9.92
C VAL A 11 -17.19 18.38 -9.18
N ALA A 12 -16.34 19.32 -8.77
CA ALA A 12 -15.13 19.00 -8.01
C ALA A 12 -15.46 18.28 -6.70
N PHE A 13 -16.44 18.80 -5.95
CA PHE A 13 -16.87 18.20 -4.69
C PHE A 13 -17.46 16.79 -4.87
N ALA A 14 -18.31 16.60 -5.89
CA ALA A 14 -18.89 15.31 -6.21
C ALA A 14 -17.79 14.28 -6.58
N THR A 15 -16.80 14.70 -7.37
CA THR A 15 -15.66 13.85 -7.76
C THR A 15 -14.83 13.46 -6.55
N ILE A 16 -14.52 14.39 -5.66
CA ILE A 16 -13.78 14.12 -4.42
C ILE A 16 -14.54 13.11 -3.56
N LEU A 17 -15.85 13.31 -3.36
CA LEU A 17 -16.68 12.38 -2.57
C LEU A 17 -16.68 10.97 -3.16
N ALA A 18 -16.79 10.83 -4.48
CA ALA A 18 -16.80 9.54 -5.14
C ALA A 18 -15.48 8.80 -4.92
N VAL A 19 -14.33 9.49 -5.11
CA VAL A 19 -13.00 8.90 -4.93
C VAL A 19 -12.75 8.54 -3.46
N VAL A 20 -13.04 9.45 -2.53
CA VAL A 20 -12.83 9.22 -1.09
C VAL A 20 -13.68 8.04 -0.60
N SER A 21 -14.94 7.96 -1.05
CA SER A 21 -15.83 6.84 -0.69
C SER A 21 -15.27 5.51 -1.17
N GLY A 22 -14.80 5.44 -2.43
CA GLY A 22 -14.21 4.25 -3.01
C GLY A 22 -12.94 3.79 -2.27
N LEU A 23 -12.03 4.72 -2.01
CA LEU A 23 -10.77 4.45 -1.29
C LEU A 23 -11.03 3.99 0.16
N THR A 24 -11.97 4.64 0.85
CA THR A 24 -12.33 4.28 2.23
C THR A 24 -12.96 2.90 2.28
N LEU A 25 -13.85 2.59 1.33
CA LEU A 25 -14.47 1.26 1.23
C LEU A 25 -13.44 0.19 0.92
N ALA A 26 -12.54 0.42 -0.04
CA ALA A 26 -11.48 -0.51 -0.38
C ALA A 26 -10.54 -0.76 0.81
N GLY A 27 -10.12 0.30 1.52
CA GLY A 27 -9.30 0.18 2.73
C GLY A 27 -10.01 -0.58 3.86
N ALA A 28 -11.28 -0.29 4.09
CA ALA A 28 -12.08 -0.98 5.11
C ALA A 28 -12.29 -2.47 4.75
N SER A 29 -12.50 -2.78 3.48
CA SER A 29 -12.60 -4.16 2.99
C SER A 29 -11.28 -4.92 3.17
N ALA A 30 -10.14 -4.33 2.81
CA ALA A 30 -8.84 -4.94 3.02
C ALA A 30 -8.57 -5.25 4.50
N ILE A 31 -8.96 -4.37 5.42
CA ILE A 31 -8.81 -4.61 6.86
C ILE A 31 -9.77 -5.72 7.34
N SER A 32 -11.03 -5.69 6.93
CA SER A 32 -12.04 -6.62 7.44
C SER A 32 -11.98 -8.00 6.78
N HIS A 33 -11.83 -8.06 5.47
CA HIS A 33 -11.83 -9.31 4.74
C HIS A 33 -10.44 -9.94 4.66
N ASP A 34 -9.45 -9.20 4.12
CA ASP A 34 -8.12 -9.78 3.89
C ASP A 34 -7.38 -9.99 5.19
N LEU A 35 -7.34 -8.95 6.05
CA LEU A 35 -6.57 -9.04 7.28
C LEU A 35 -7.33 -9.80 8.39
N TYR A 36 -8.54 -9.37 8.73
CA TYR A 36 -9.28 -9.98 9.84
C TYR A 36 -9.84 -11.36 9.49
N ALA A 37 -10.63 -11.48 8.42
CA ALA A 37 -11.29 -12.76 8.12
C ALA A 37 -10.29 -13.81 7.59
N SER A 38 -9.42 -13.44 6.63
CA SER A 38 -8.53 -14.40 5.99
C SER A 38 -7.29 -14.72 6.84
N VAL A 39 -6.58 -13.69 7.36
CA VAL A 39 -5.32 -13.89 8.10
C VAL A 39 -5.59 -14.25 9.56
N PHE A 40 -6.32 -13.41 10.32
CA PHE A 40 -6.52 -13.64 11.76
C PHE A 40 -7.49 -14.77 12.04
N LYS A 41 -8.59 -14.87 11.32
CA LYS A 41 -9.61 -15.90 11.51
C LYS A 41 -9.45 -17.13 10.63
N LYS A 42 -8.44 -17.13 9.72
CA LYS A 42 -8.13 -18.25 8.80
C LYS A 42 -9.37 -18.74 8.02
N GLY A 43 -10.20 -17.81 7.56
CA GLY A 43 -11.43 -18.08 6.83
C GLY A 43 -12.65 -18.44 7.69
N ASN A 44 -12.53 -18.49 9.03
CA ASN A 44 -13.62 -18.82 9.96
C ASN A 44 -14.22 -17.57 10.64
N ALA A 45 -14.34 -16.47 9.90
CA ALA A 45 -14.97 -15.26 10.42
C ALA A 45 -16.49 -15.33 10.29
N ASP A 46 -17.20 -14.91 11.36
CA ASP A 46 -18.64 -14.68 11.29
C ASP A 46 -18.91 -13.39 10.53
N SER A 47 -19.85 -13.42 9.56
CA SER A 47 -20.16 -12.28 8.69
C SER A 47 -20.63 -11.04 9.46
N MET A 48 -21.31 -11.23 10.60
CA MET A 48 -21.70 -10.11 11.47
C MET A 48 -20.52 -9.44 12.14
N THR A 49 -19.51 -10.21 12.51
CA THR A 49 -18.29 -9.68 13.11
C THR A 49 -17.40 -9.02 12.06
N GLU A 50 -17.29 -9.61 10.86
CA GLU A 50 -16.58 -9.00 9.73
C GLU A 50 -17.19 -7.65 9.36
N MET A 51 -18.51 -7.54 9.30
CA MET A 51 -19.21 -6.27 9.06
C MET A 51 -18.92 -5.22 10.16
N LYS A 52 -18.85 -5.62 11.43
CA LYS A 52 -18.48 -4.71 12.53
C LYS A 52 -17.06 -4.22 12.38
N VAL A 53 -16.11 -5.09 12.04
CA VAL A 53 -14.71 -4.73 11.78
C VAL A 53 -14.63 -3.76 10.61
N SER A 54 -15.35 -4.01 9.51
CA SER A 54 -15.42 -3.11 8.37
C SER A 54 -15.91 -1.70 8.74
N ARG A 55 -17.00 -1.61 9.51
CA ARG A 55 -17.52 -0.32 10.00
C ARG A 55 -16.52 0.42 10.90
N MET A 56 -15.88 -0.30 11.81
CA MET A 56 -14.85 0.29 12.68
C MET A 56 -13.64 0.77 11.87
N ALA A 57 -13.20 -0.01 10.89
CA ALA A 57 -12.12 0.35 9.99
C ALA A 57 -12.46 1.61 9.18
N THR A 58 -13.69 1.70 8.65
CA THR A 58 -14.18 2.90 7.92
C THR A 58 -14.10 4.15 8.79
N VAL A 59 -14.59 4.08 10.03
CA VAL A 59 -14.53 5.22 10.95
C VAL A 59 -13.09 5.58 11.31
N ALA A 60 -12.26 4.59 11.60
CA ALA A 60 -10.85 4.81 11.94
C ALA A 60 -10.09 5.44 10.76
N LEU A 61 -10.27 4.94 9.54
CA LEU A 61 -9.68 5.53 8.33
C LEU A 61 -10.16 6.97 8.11
N GLY A 62 -11.45 7.25 8.33
CA GLY A 62 -12.00 8.60 8.24
C GLY A 62 -11.35 9.56 9.23
N VAL A 63 -11.22 9.16 10.50
CA VAL A 63 -10.56 9.97 11.52
C VAL A 63 -9.08 10.22 11.18
N ILE A 64 -8.35 9.17 10.80
CA ILE A 64 -6.95 9.28 10.38
C ILE A 64 -6.82 10.23 9.18
N SER A 65 -7.69 10.11 8.19
CA SER A 65 -7.66 10.96 6.99
C SER A 65 -7.88 12.45 7.34
N ILE A 66 -8.80 12.74 8.27
CA ILE A 66 -9.02 14.11 8.74
C ILE A 66 -7.78 14.66 9.46
N LEU A 67 -7.20 13.88 10.38
CA LEU A 67 -6.00 14.29 11.10
C LEU A 67 -4.81 14.51 10.16
N MET A 68 -4.63 13.64 9.17
CA MET A 68 -3.61 13.81 8.14
C MET A 68 -3.88 15.04 7.27
N GLY A 69 -5.15 15.29 6.90
CA GLY A 69 -5.54 16.47 6.14
C GLY A 69 -5.17 17.77 6.86
N ILE A 70 -5.42 17.84 8.17
CA ILE A 70 -5.04 18.99 9.01
C ILE A 70 -3.51 19.10 9.10
N ALA A 71 -2.80 17.99 9.33
CA ALA A 71 -1.35 18.01 9.47
C ALA A 71 -0.63 18.45 8.18
N PHE A 72 -1.21 18.15 7.01
CA PHE A 72 -0.63 18.46 5.70
C PHE A 72 -1.34 19.65 4.99
N GLU A 73 -2.16 20.42 5.68
CA GLU A 73 -2.94 21.54 5.10
C GLU A 73 -2.06 22.53 4.33
N GLN A 74 -0.86 22.82 4.82
CA GLN A 74 0.05 23.79 4.20
C GLN A 74 0.89 23.19 3.04
N GLN A 75 0.67 21.92 2.71
CA GLN A 75 1.47 21.25 1.69
C GLN A 75 0.81 21.35 0.31
N ASN A 76 1.64 21.32 -0.73
CA ASN A 76 1.16 21.23 -2.09
C ASN A 76 0.47 19.87 -2.33
N ILE A 77 -0.75 19.88 -2.86
CA ILE A 77 -1.56 18.69 -3.10
C ILE A 77 -0.81 17.68 -3.99
N ALA A 78 -0.17 18.13 -5.07
CA ALA A 78 0.58 17.26 -5.96
C ALA A 78 1.75 16.56 -5.24
N PHE A 79 2.38 17.26 -4.29
CA PHE A 79 3.42 16.67 -3.44
C PHE A 79 2.85 15.57 -2.54
N VAL A 80 1.73 15.81 -1.86
CA VAL A 80 1.10 14.83 -0.94
C VAL A 80 0.65 13.57 -1.69
N VAL A 81 0.06 13.74 -2.88
CA VAL A 81 -0.31 12.63 -3.76
C VAL A 81 0.92 11.84 -4.21
N GLY A 82 1.97 12.54 -4.68
CA GLY A 82 3.24 11.90 -5.05
C GLY A 82 3.90 11.15 -3.90
N LEU A 83 3.79 11.66 -2.68
CA LEU A 83 4.30 11.01 -1.47
C LEU A 83 3.52 9.72 -1.15
N ALA A 84 2.19 9.74 -1.27
CA ALA A 84 1.36 8.56 -1.07
C ALA A 84 1.71 7.45 -2.08
N PHE A 85 1.88 7.80 -3.35
CA PHE A 85 2.35 6.85 -4.37
C PHE A 85 3.76 6.33 -4.09
N ALA A 86 4.67 7.18 -3.63
CA ALA A 86 6.04 6.77 -3.27
C ALA A 86 6.04 5.73 -2.13
N ILE A 87 5.21 5.93 -1.10
CA ILE A 87 5.06 4.98 0.00
C ILE A 87 4.46 3.65 -0.50
N ALA A 88 3.37 3.72 -1.26
CA ALA A 88 2.71 2.53 -1.81
C ALA A 88 3.64 1.74 -2.76
N ALA A 89 4.36 2.43 -3.63
CA ALA A 89 5.33 1.82 -4.54
C ALA A 89 6.47 1.15 -3.79
N SER A 90 6.90 1.68 -2.64
CA SER A 90 8.00 1.11 -1.86
C SER A 90 7.71 -0.29 -1.32
N ALA A 91 6.44 -0.62 -1.08
CA ALA A 91 6.02 -1.96 -0.69
C ALA A 91 5.63 -2.83 -1.89
N ASN A 92 4.74 -2.30 -2.75
CA ASN A 92 4.05 -3.11 -3.75
C ASN A 92 4.86 -3.34 -5.03
N PHE A 93 5.59 -2.31 -5.52
CA PHE A 93 6.28 -2.42 -6.81
C PHE A 93 7.36 -3.52 -6.82
N PRO A 94 8.26 -3.63 -5.82
CA PRO A 94 9.25 -4.71 -5.79
C PRO A 94 8.61 -6.10 -5.74
N ILE A 95 7.54 -6.27 -4.95
CA ILE A 95 6.84 -7.56 -4.83
C ILE A 95 6.22 -7.95 -6.16
N LEU A 96 5.44 -7.05 -6.78
CA LEU A 96 4.78 -7.31 -8.05
C LEU A 96 5.79 -7.59 -9.16
N PHE A 97 6.85 -6.79 -9.26
CA PHE A 97 7.88 -6.98 -10.27
C PHE A 97 8.59 -8.33 -10.12
N LEU A 98 9.01 -8.68 -8.91
CA LEU A 98 9.72 -9.93 -8.67
C LEU A 98 8.80 -11.15 -8.77
N SER A 99 7.51 -11.01 -8.45
CA SER A 99 6.54 -12.11 -8.61
C SER A 99 6.32 -12.52 -10.06
N MET A 100 6.51 -11.59 -11.00
CA MET A 100 6.37 -11.87 -12.44
C MET A 100 7.66 -12.39 -13.08
N TYR A 101 8.84 -11.95 -12.60
CA TYR A 101 10.09 -12.17 -13.31
C TYR A 101 11.13 -12.99 -12.56
N TRP A 102 10.96 -13.22 -11.25
CA TRP A 102 12.01 -13.86 -10.45
C TRP A 102 11.55 -15.16 -9.78
N LYS A 103 11.95 -16.30 -10.36
CA LYS A 103 11.60 -17.67 -9.91
C LYS A 103 11.91 -17.98 -8.43
N LYS A 104 12.87 -17.29 -7.82
CA LYS A 104 13.27 -17.57 -6.44
C LYS A 104 12.53 -16.75 -5.39
N LEU A 105 11.54 -15.94 -5.81
CA LEU A 105 10.69 -15.22 -4.88
C LEU A 105 9.91 -16.22 -4.02
N THR A 106 9.87 -15.94 -2.71
CA THR A 106 9.05 -16.70 -1.76
C THR A 106 8.04 -15.76 -1.07
N THR A 107 6.91 -16.29 -0.65
CA THR A 107 5.91 -15.53 0.11
C THR A 107 6.53 -14.90 1.36
N ARG A 108 7.40 -15.62 2.07
CA ARG A 108 8.11 -15.09 3.23
C ARG A 108 9.00 -13.91 2.87
N GLY A 109 9.78 -14.03 1.79
CA GLY A 109 10.61 -12.93 1.28
C GLY A 109 9.80 -11.71 0.88
N ALA A 110 8.68 -11.92 0.16
CA ALA A 110 7.77 -10.86 -0.26
C ALA A 110 7.17 -10.11 0.94
N VAL A 111 6.64 -10.82 1.93
CA VAL A 111 6.01 -10.21 3.12
C VAL A 111 7.04 -9.45 3.96
N ILE A 112 8.17 -10.06 4.30
CA ILE A 112 9.20 -9.39 5.11
C ILE A 112 9.81 -8.21 4.36
N GLY A 113 10.21 -8.42 3.10
CA GLY A 113 10.88 -7.37 2.33
C GLY A 113 9.95 -6.22 1.97
N GLY A 114 8.71 -6.48 1.60
CA GLY A 114 7.71 -5.44 1.36
C GLY A 114 7.38 -4.66 2.63
N SER A 115 7.25 -5.34 3.77
CA SER A 115 7.05 -4.69 5.07
C SER A 115 8.23 -3.80 5.48
N LEU A 116 9.47 -4.24 5.24
CA LEU A 116 10.67 -3.43 5.48
C LEU A 116 10.74 -2.22 4.55
N GLY A 117 10.36 -2.38 3.27
CA GLY A 117 10.25 -1.27 2.33
C GLY A 117 9.23 -0.23 2.77
N LEU A 118 8.04 -0.68 3.20
CA LEU A 118 7.00 0.19 3.74
C LEU A 118 7.46 0.90 5.02
N ALA A 119 8.02 0.16 5.97
CA ALA A 119 8.52 0.73 7.23
C ALA A 119 9.61 1.77 6.97
N THR A 120 10.54 1.48 6.05
CA THR A 120 11.58 2.43 5.64
C THR A 120 10.98 3.68 5.00
N ALA A 121 9.99 3.53 4.11
CA ALA A 121 9.32 4.67 3.49
C ALA A 121 8.67 5.58 4.52
N VAL A 122 7.88 5.01 5.44
CA VAL A 122 7.20 5.76 6.51
C VAL A 122 8.23 6.42 7.44
N LEU A 123 9.27 5.70 7.85
CA LEU A 123 10.33 6.24 8.70
C LEU A 123 11.03 7.44 8.05
N LEU A 124 11.42 7.33 6.78
CA LEU A 124 12.09 8.41 6.06
C LEU A 124 11.18 9.62 5.80
N VAL A 125 9.86 9.41 5.66
CA VAL A 125 8.89 10.52 5.61
C VAL A 125 8.82 11.23 6.95
N ILE A 126 8.76 10.49 8.06
CA ILE A 126 8.74 11.09 9.42
C ILE A 126 10.02 11.88 9.68
N LEU A 127 11.20 11.35 9.32
CA LEU A 127 12.50 11.99 9.49
C LEU A 127 12.78 13.08 8.43
N GLY A 128 11.90 13.21 7.45
CA GLY A 128 12.03 14.15 6.34
C GLY A 128 11.64 15.59 6.69
N PRO A 129 11.94 16.54 5.79
CA PRO A 129 11.79 17.97 6.07
C PRO A 129 10.35 18.40 6.36
N ILE A 130 9.35 17.68 5.87
CA ILE A 130 7.95 18.08 6.08
C ILE A 130 7.47 17.67 7.45
N VAL A 131 7.61 16.39 7.82
CA VAL A 131 7.11 15.93 9.11
C VAL A 131 8.06 16.39 10.22
N TRP A 132 9.36 16.16 10.09
CA TRP A 132 10.34 16.44 11.13
C TRP A 132 10.50 17.94 11.41
N VAL A 133 10.57 18.77 10.38
CA VAL A 133 10.79 20.22 10.54
C VAL A 133 9.46 20.98 10.59
N GLN A 134 8.59 20.83 9.59
CA GLN A 134 7.41 21.71 9.49
C GLN A 134 6.29 21.32 10.44
N ILE A 135 6.06 20.02 10.69
CA ILE A 135 4.98 19.56 11.58
C ILE A 135 5.47 19.46 13.02
N LEU A 136 6.66 18.85 13.25
CA LEU A 136 7.21 18.64 14.59
C LEU A 136 8.02 19.82 15.13
N GLY A 137 8.35 20.83 14.30
CA GLY A 137 9.02 22.06 14.69
C GLY A 137 10.54 21.94 14.98
N ASN A 138 11.20 20.89 14.47
CA ASN A 138 12.65 20.73 14.63
C ASN A 138 13.42 21.65 13.67
N GLU A 139 14.64 22.04 14.02
CA GLU A 139 15.43 22.99 13.21
C GLU A 139 15.92 22.41 11.89
N THR A 140 16.31 21.14 11.85
CA THR A 140 16.88 20.50 10.66
C THR A 140 16.32 19.09 10.47
N ALA A 141 16.11 18.69 9.20
CA ALA A 141 15.67 17.34 8.89
C ALA A 141 16.84 16.35 9.02
N ILE A 142 16.57 15.18 9.60
CA ILE A 142 17.53 14.07 9.66
C ILE A 142 17.72 13.47 8.26
N PHE A 143 16.62 13.33 7.51
CA PHE A 143 16.62 12.88 6.13
C PHE A 143 16.38 14.10 5.20
N PRO A 144 17.35 14.48 4.34
CA PRO A 144 17.28 15.75 3.63
C PRO A 144 16.34 15.76 2.42
N TYR A 145 15.85 14.59 1.99
CA TYR A 145 15.02 14.49 0.77
C TYR A 145 13.54 14.47 1.07
N LYS A 146 12.75 15.03 0.15
CA LYS A 146 11.28 15.08 0.28
C LYS A 146 10.61 13.74 -0.04
N TYR A 147 11.21 12.93 -0.93
CA TYR A 147 10.67 11.64 -1.35
C TYR A 147 11.57 10.49 -0.91
N PRO A 148 11.05 9.48 -0.21
CA PRO A 148 11.82 8.35 0.28
C PRO A 148 12.04 7.24 -0.76
N ALA A 149 11.30 7.26 -1.89
CA ALA A 149 11.14 6.13 -2.80
C ALA A 149 12.46 5.48 -3.25
N LEU A 150 13.46 6.29 -3.59
CA LEU A 150 14.76 5.76 -4.05
C LEU A 150 15.39 4.82 -2.99
N PHE A 151 15.33 5.20 -1.73
CA PHE A 151 15.92 4.43 -0.63
C PHE A 151 15.01 3.28 -0.22
N SER A 152 13.73 3.53 -0.03
CA SER A 152 12.77 2.54 0.46
C SER A 152 12.48 1.42 -0.56
N VAL A 153 12.39 1.74 -1.84
CA VAL A 153 12.28 0.73 -2.93
C VAL A 153 13.54 -0.12 -2.99
N THR A 154 14.72 0.49 -2.88
CA THR A 154 16.00 -0.25 -2.85
C THR A 154 16.06 -1.20 -1.65
N VAL A 155 15.70 -0.72 -0.45
CA VAL A 155 15.62 -1.57 0.76
C VAL A 155 14.64 -2.72 0.55
N SER A 156 13.49 -2.46 -0.05
CA SER A 156 12.50 -3.50 -0.36
C SER A 156 13.07 -4.57 -1.29
N PHE A 157 13.65 -4.19 -2.44
CA PHE A 157 14.27 -5.14 -3.37
C PHE A 157 15.37 -5.98 -2.72
N VAL A 158 16.29 -5.35 -2.00
CA VAL A 158 17.40 -6.04 -1.32
C VAL A 158 16.87 -6.98 -0.25
N SER A 159 15.90 -6.55 0.54
CA SER A 159 15.30 -7.38 1.59
C SER A 159 14.52 -8.56 1.01
N ILE A 160 13.69 -8.35 -0.02
CA ILE A 160 12.98 -9.44 -0.70
C ILE A 160 13.98 -10.45 -1.25
N TRP A 161 15.01 -9.98 -1.94
CA TRP A 161 16.06 -10.84 -2.49
C TRP A 161 16.75 -11.65 -1.39
N PHE A 162 17.19 -11.01 -0.31
CA PHE A 162 17.89 -11.66 0.79
C PHE A 162 17.01 -12.70 1.49
N PHE A 163 15.81 -12.34 1.89
CA PHE A 163 14.92 -13.25 2.61
C PHE A 163 14.36 -14.37 1.73
N SER A 164 14.22 -14.16 0.43
CA SER A 164 13.78 -15.23 -0.48
C SER A 164 14.91 -16.25 -0.76
N ILE A 165 16.16 -15.81 -0.87
CA ILE A 165 17.29 -16.72 -1.10
C ILE A 165 17.58 -17.54 0.16
N THR A 166 17.46 -16.93 1.33
CA THR A 166 17.72 -17.61 2.61
C THR A 166 16.55 -18.48 3.07
N ASP A 167 15.40 -18.42 2.39
CA ASP A 167 14.25 -19.25 2.71
C ASP A 167 14.43 -20.67 2.15
N SER A 168 14.67 -21.62 3.04
CA SER A 168 14.76 -23.07 2.76
C SER A 168 13.56 -23.85 3.31
N SER A 169 12.42 -23.19 3.50
CA SER A 169 11.21 -23.86 3.94
C SER A 169 10.61 -24.74 2.84
N HIS A 170 9.88 -25.79 3.21
CA HIS A 170 9.17 -26.64 2.28
C HIS A 170 8.19 -25.85 1.39
N ASN A 171 7.53 -24.84 1.93
CA ASN A 171 6.64 -23.95 1.16
C ASN A 171 7.42 -23.19 0.07
N ALA A 172 8.63 -22.73 0.36
CA ALA A 172 9.47 -22.04 -0.61
C ALA A 172 9.85 -22.93 -1.81
N GLU A 173 10.02 -24.23 -1.59
CA GLU A 173 10.26 -25.21 -2.68
C GLU A 173 9.03 -25.34 -3.57
N LEU A 174 7.85 -25.52 -2.99
CA LEU A 174 6.58 -25.59 -3.72
C LEU A 174 6.27 -24.32 -4.52
N GLU A 175 6.53 -23.14 -3.94
CA GLU A 175 6.36 -21.86 -4.60
C GLU A 175 7.29 -21.71 -5.82
N ARG A 176 8.53 -22.16 -5.72
CA ARG A 176 9.50 -22.15 -6.82
C ARG A 176 9.11 -23.09 -7.96
N GLU A 177 8.54 -24.25 -7.63
CA GLU A 177 8.02 -25.21 -8.63
C GLU A 177 6.79 -24.64 -9.35
N ALA A 178 5.88 -23.99 -8.61
CA ALA A 178 4.68 -23.38 -9.16
C ALA A 178 4.97 -22.15 -10.04
N PHE A 179 6.15 -21.56 -9.95
CA PHE A 179 6.52 -20.34 -10.69
C PHE A 179 6.41 -20.50 -12.21
N GLU A 180 6.75 -21.67 -12.76
CA GLU A 180 6.71 -21.88 -14.22
C GLU A 180 5.30 -21.65 -14.77
N ALA A 181 4.27 -22.14 -14.09
CA ALA A 181 2.88 -21.91 -14.47
C ALA A 181 2.49 -20.41 -14.34
N GLN A 182 2.96 -19.75 -13.29
CA GLN A 182 2.73 -18.32 -13.11
C GLN A 182 3.46 -17.47 -14.15
N TYR A 183 4.68 -17.85 -14.52
CA TYR A 183 5.46 -17.18 -15.55
C TYR A 183 4.77 -17.28 -16.92
N VAL A 184 4.28 -18.48 -17.31
CA VAL A 184 3.52 -18.66 -18.53
C VAL A 184 2.26 -17.79 -18.54
N ARG A 185 1.50 -17.75 -17.45
CA ARG A 185 0.31 -16.87 -17.34
C ARG A 185 0.67 -15.40 -17.48
N SER A 186 1.75 -14.94 -16.83
CA SER A 186 2.16 -13.53 -16.88
C SER A 186 2.62 -13.07 -18.26
N GLN A 187 3.17 -13.98 -19.08
CA GLN A 187 3.67 -13.68 -20.43
C GLN A 187 2.62 -13.87 -21.52
N THR A 188 1.75 -14.84 -21.40
CA THR A 188 0.85 -15.29 -22.48
C THR A 188 -0.63 -15.07 -22.19
N GLY A 189 -1.02 -14.86 -20.94
CA GLY A 189 -2.41 -14.87 -20.51
C GLY A 189 -3.08 -16.25 -20.52
N ILE A 190 -2.38 -17.31 -20.96
CA ILE A 190 -2.92 -18.67 -20.99
C ILE A 190 -3.11 -19.18 -19.56
N GLY A 191 -4.31 -19.66 -19.24
CA GLY A 191 -4.66 -20.13 -17.89
C GLY A 191 -4.96 -19.02 -16.87
N ALA A 192 -5.21 -17.79 -17.34
CA ALA A 192 -5.62 -16.66 -16.51
C ALA A 192 -7.15 -16.55 -16.34
N GLU A 193 -7.93 -17.49 -16.89
CA GLU A 193 -9.40 -17.47 -16.91
C GLU A 193 -10.00 -17.43 -15.48
N GLY A 194 -9.37 -18.04 -14.51
CA GLY A 194 -9.80 -17.99 -13.10
C GLY A 194 -9.43 -16.69 -12.35
N ALA A 195 -8.67 -15.77 -12.94
CA ALA A 195 -8.28 -14.52 -12.29
C ALA A 195 -9.38 -13.44 -12.31
N SER A 196 -10.44 -13.65 -13.10
CA SER A 196 -11.56 -12.71 -13.26
C SER A 196 -12.75 -13.01 -12.33
N GLU A 197 -12.68 -14.03 -11.49
CA GLU A 197 -13.79 -14.49 -10.62
C GLU A 197 -13.66 -14.03 -9.16
N HIS A 198 -12.85 -13.00 -8.88
CA HIS A 198 -12.67 -12.43 -7.54
C HIS A 198 -13.15 -10.99 -7.45
#